data_0a65b9c1d5a89961a720b417f6e24a62
#
_entry.id   0a65b9c1d5a89961a720b417f6e24a62
#
_cell.length_a   1.000
_cell.length_b   1.000
_cell.length_c   1.000
_cell.angle_alpha   90.00
_cell.angle_beta   90.00
_cell.angle_gamma   90.00
#
_symmetry.space_group_name_H-M   'P 1'
#
loop_
_entity.id
_entity.type
_entity.pdbx_description
1 polymer ?
#
loop_
_entity_poly.entity_id
_entity_poly.type
_entity_poly.pdbx_seq_one_letter_code
_entity_poly.pdbx_strand_id
1 'polypeptide(L)'
;MNQSKESIVRIDRPFRLSNGTRTYPAGEYEVTTELEQLGDFAFEAFRRVSTRIYLPPGAGQIGIGEIIEIDPLELEMLSSKASP
;
A
#
# COMPACT_ATOMS: atom_id res chain seq x y z
N MET A 1 1.02 -17.79 12.40
CA MET A 1 0.05 -16.72 12.66
C MET A 1 0.42 -15.49 11.86
N ASN A 2 -0.55 -14.86 11.25
CA ASN A 2 -0.27 -13.70 10.42
C ASN A 2 -0.57 -12.42 11.16
N GLN A 3 0.12 -11.39 10.79
CA GLN A 3 -0.11 -10.07 11.36
C GLN A 3 -0.39 -9.10 10.23
N SER A 4 -1.18 -8.07 10.53
CA SER A 4 -1.41 -6.99 9.60
C SER A 4 -0.81 -5.72 10.18
N LYS A 5 -0.16 -4.96 9.33
CA LYS A 5 0.41 -3.69 9.73
C LYS A 5 -0.16 -2.62 8.82
N GLU A 6 -0.68 -1.57 9.42
CA GLU A 6 -1.26 -0.48 8.66
C GLU A 6 -0.38 0.73 8.74
N SER A 7 -0.25 1.43 7.65
CA SER A 7 0.53 2.65 7.61
C SER A 7 -0.09 3.61 6.62
N ILE A 8 0.37 4.84 6.65
CA ILE A 8 -0.09 5.85 5.71
C ILE A 8 1.11 6.30 4.91
N VAL A 9 0.97 6.30 3.59
CA VAL A 9 2.02 6.77 2.72
C VAL A 9 1.56 8.03 2.05
N ARG A 10 2.50 8.93 1.81
CA ARG A 10 2.21 10.17 1.13
C ARG A 10 2.78 10.11 -0.26
N ILE A 11 1.95 10.37 -1.25
CA ILE A 11 2.37 10.40 -2.63
C ILE A 11 2.20 11.83 -3.12
N ASP A 12 3.31 12.43 -3.54
CA ASP A 12 3.33 13.86 -3.76
C ASP A 12 2.82 14.30 -5.11
N ARG A 13 2.52 13.41 -6.01
CA ARG A 13 2.04 13.79 -7.33
C ARG A 13 1.02 12.76 -7.80
N PRO A 14 0.20 13.09 -8.77
CA PRO A 14 -0.74 12.11 -9.29
C PRO A 14 -0.02 10.88 -9.81
N PHE A 15 -0.64 9.72 -9.66
CA PHE A 15 0.03 8.48 -9.98
C PHE A 15 -0.92 7.48 -10.60
N ARG A 16 -0.33 6.45 -11.19
CA ARG A 16 -1.06 5.39 -11.81
C ARG A 16 -0.42 4.10 -11.40
N LEU A 17 -1.21 3.11 -11.08
CA LEU A 17 -0.67 1.81 -10.70
C LEU A 17 -0.47 0.97 -11.95
N SER A 18 0.54 0.10 -11.93
CA SER A 18 0.87 -0.65 -13.10
C SER A 18 -0.24 -1.60 -13.51
N ASN A 19 -1.06 -2.04 -12.58
CA ASN A 19 -2.17 -2.91 -12.91
C ASN A 19 -3.49 -2.18 -12.95
N GLY A 20 -3.49 -0.86 -12.99
CA GLY A 20 -4.70 -0.08 -13.01
C GLY A 20 -4.81 0.75 -14.24
N THR A 21 -6.00 1.29 -14.48
CA THR A 21 -6.23 2.12 -15.63
C THR A 21 -6.55 3.55 -15.28
N ARG A 22 -6.67 3.87 -14.01
CA ARG A 22 -7.03 5.22 -13.60
C ARG A 22 -5.86 5.93 -13.01
N THR A 23 -5.92 7.24 -13.04
CA THR A 23 -4.93 8.09 -12.40
C THR A 23 -5.51 8.56 -11.07
N TYR A 24 -4.72 8.51 -10.03
CA TYR A 24 -5.15 8.89 -8.70
C TYR A 24 -4.42 10.16 -8.29
N PRO A 25 -5.06 11.02 -7.51
CA PRO A 25 -4.44 12.30 -7.15
C PRO A 25 -3.38 12.12 -6.08
N ALA A 26 -2.52 13.10 -5.96
CA ALA A 26 -1.58 13.15 -4.85
C ALA A 26 -2.35 13.20 -3.55
N GLY A 27 -1.77 12.63 -2.51
CA GLY A 27 -2.41 12.65 -1.21
C GLY A 27 -1.86 11.57 -0.32
N GLU A 28 -2.56 11.32 0.77
CA GLU A 28 -2.17 10.30 1.72
C GLU A 28 -3.06 9.09 1.52
N TYR A 29 -2.47 7.92 1.54
CA TYR A 29 -3.20 6.70 1.27
C TYR A 29 -2.88 5.67 2.33
N GLU A 30 -3.87 4.86 2.68
CA GLU A 30 -3.69 3.81 3.68
C GLU A 30 -3.13 2.58 3.01
N VAL A 31 -2.15 1.97 3.63
CA VAL A 31 -1.54 0.77 3.11
C VAL A 31 -1.57 -0.28 4.20
N THR A 32 -1.99 -1.47 3.85
CA THR A 32 -2.02 -2.60 4.76
C THR A 32 -1.03 -3.63 4.27
N THR A 33 -0.13 -4.02 5.12
CA THR A 33 0.85 -5.06 4.81
C THR A 33 0.54 -6.27 5.67
N GLU A 34 0.43 -7.42 5.04
CA GLU A 34 0.26 -8.65 5.76
C GLU A 34 1.58 -9.34 5.92
N LEU A 35 1.87 -9.79 7.12
CA LEU A 35 3.12 -10.45 7.44
C LEU A 35 2.83 -11.84 7.96
N GLU A 36 3.64 -12.80 7.53
CA GLU A 36 3.52 -14.17 7.99
C GLU A 36 4.68 -14.46 8.92
N GLN A 37 4.40 -15.00 10.07
CA GLN A 37 5.45 -15.34 11.00
C GLN A 37 6.18 -16.58 10.54
N LEU A 38 7.49 -16.52 10.51
CA LEU A 38 8.33 -17.63 10.14
C LEU A 38 9.03 -18.12 11.39
N GLY A 39 9.01 -19.41 11.60
CA GLY A 39 9.62 -19.97 12.78
C GLY A 39 8.74 -19.76 13.99
N ASP A 40 8.98 -20.51 15.01
CA ASP A 40 8.08 -20.44 16.14
C ASP A 40 8.87 -20.61 17.40
N PHE A 41 10.12 -20.25 17.49
CA PHE A 41 10.82 -20.49 18.68
C PHE A 41 11.59 -19.27 19.16
N ALA A 42 12.85 -19.35 19.16
CA ALA A 42 13.64 -18.42 19.91
C ALA A 42 13.63 -17.03 19.35
N PHE A 43 13.33 -16.83 18.12
CA PHE A 43 13.29 -15.49 17.57
C PHE A 43 12.11 -15.36 16.65
N GLU A 44 11.71 -14.12 16.42
CA GLU A 44 10.62 -13.85 15.55
C GLU A 44 11.13 -13.37 14.24
N ALA A 45 10.69 -13.97 13.18
CA ALA A 45 10.99 -13.52 11.83
C ALA A 45 9.69 -13.46 11.07
N PHE A 46 9.56 -12.45 10.24
CA PHE A 46 8.33 -12.26 9.49
C PHE A 46 8.65 -12.12 8.02
N ARG A 47 7.73 -12.56 7.21
CA ARG A 47 7.83 -12.41 5.76
C ARG A 47 6.63 -11.63 5.28
N ARG A 48 6.85 -10.68 4.39
CA ARG A 48 5.75 -9.93 3.81
C ARG A 48 5.01 -10.84 2.82
N VAL A 49 3.72 -10.98 3.04
CA VAL A 49 2.92 -11.81 2.19
C VAL A 49 2.20 -10.98 1.15
N SER A 50 1.65 -9.86 1.52
CA SER A 50 0.97 -9.00 0.56
C SER A 50 0.97 -7.58 1.06
N THR A 51 0.86 -6.65 0.13
CA THR A 51 0.73 -5.24 0.43
C THR A 51 -0.44 -4.73 -0.39
N ARG A 52 -1.34 -4.01 0.26
CA ARG A 52 -2.52 -3.47 -0.40
C ARG A 52 -2.65 -2.01 -0.09
N ILE A 53 -3.14 -1.26 -1.06
CA ILE A 53 -3.35 0.17 -0.90
C ILE A 53 -4.83 0.43 -1.05
N TYR A 54 -5.39 1.28 -0.20
CA TYR A 54 -6.78 1.67 -0.28
C TYR A 54 -6.90 2.95 -1.07
N LEU A 55 -7.74 2.93 -2.10
CA LEU A 55 -7.94 4.07 -2.97
C LEU A 55 -9.37 4.53 -2.82
N PRO A 56 -9.59 5.66 -2.15
CA PRO A 56 -10.97 6.13 -1.94
C PRO A 56 -11.61 6.56 -3.24
N PRO A 57 -12.92 6.70 -3.27
CA PRO A 57 -13.58 7.17 -4.47
C PRO A 57 -13.12 8.56 -4.82
N GLY A 58 -13.10 8.86 -6.09
CA GLY A 58 -12.65 10.16 -6.54
C GLY A 58 -13.56 11.27 -6.13
N ALA A 59 -13.07 12.48 -6.22
CA ALA A 59 -13.84 13.66 -5.86
C ALA A 59 -15.10 13.71 -6.71
N GLY A 60 -16.20 13.97 -6.08
CA GLY A 60 -17.49 14.04 -6.79
C GLY A 60 -18.09 12.69 -7.09
N GLN A 61 -17.45 11.61 -6.73
CA GLN A 61 -18.00 10.29 -6.97
C GLN A 61 -18.58 9.75 -5.68
N ILE A 62 -19.63 8.97 -5.80
CA ILE A 62 -20.24 8.33 -4.69
C ILE A 62 -19.92 6.87 -4.79
N GLY A 63 -19.58 6.25 -3.70
CA GLY A 63 -19.37 4.83 -3.73
C GLY A 63 -18.27 4.39 -2.79
N ILE A 64 -17.88 3.15 -2.97
CA ILE A 64 -16.88 2.54 -2.12
C ILE A 64 -15.55 2.65 -2.80
N GLY A 65 -14.51 2.87 -2.06
CA GLY A 65 -13.18 2.87 -2.64
C GLY A 65 -12.73 1.49 -3.06
N GLU A 66 -11.50 1.39 -3.49
CA GLU A 66 -10.93 0.15 -3.96
C GLU A 66 -9.76 -0.24 -3.11
N ILE A 67 -9.56 -1.53 -2.93
CA ILE A 67 -8.35 -2.04 -2.30
C ILE A 67 -7.62 -2.83 -3.37
N ILE A 68 -6.40 -2.45 -3.67
CA ILE A 68 -5.65 -3.05 -4.74
C ILE A 68 -4.34 -3.58 -4.20
N GLU A 69 -3.98 -4.79 -4.57
CA GLU A 69 -2.70 -5.33 -4.20
C GLU A 69 -1.62 -4.64 -5.00
N ILE A 70 -0.54 -4.25 -4.35
CA ILE A 70 0.50 -3.48 -4.99
C ILE A 70 1.84 -4.09 -4.63
N ASP A 71 2.77 -4.07 -5.57
CA ASP A 71 4.10 -4.51 -5.32
C ASP A 71 4.78 -3.54 -4.36
N PRO A 72 5.41 -4.03 -3.30
CA PRO A 72 6.09 -3.12 -2.38
C PRO A 72 7.13 -2.22 -3.02
N LEU A 73 7.79 -2.70 -4.05
CA LEU A 73 8.77 -1.86 -4.73
C LEU A 73 8.08 -0.74 -5.49
N GLU A 74 6.95 -1.02 -6.09
CA GLU A 74 6.20 0.02 -6.77
C GLU A 74 5.71 1.06 -5.78
N LEU A 75 5.23 0.63 -4.64
CA LEU A 75 4.78 1.55 -3.61
C LEU A 75 5.94 2.42 -3.14
N GLU A 76 7.09 1.83 -2.96
CA GLU A 76 8.24 2.58 -2.52
C GLU A 76 8.63 3.63 -3.55
N MET A 77 8.57 3.30 -4.81
CA MET A 77 8.89 4.28 -5.84
C MET A 77 7.89 5.41 -5.88
N LEU A 78 6.63 5.12 -5.65
CA LEU A 78 5.62 6.17 -5.66
C LEU A 78 5.76 7.10 -4.46
N SER A 79 6.13 6.55 -3.31
CA SER A 79 6.13 7.36 -2.12
C SER A 79 7.47 8.00 -1.82
N SER A 80 8.46 7.73 -2.60
CA SER A 80 9.76 8.08 -2.19
C SER A 80 10.03 9.39 -2.43
N LYS A 81 9.58 10.05 -2.85
CA LYS A 81 9.89 11.18 -2.98
C LYS A 81 11.10 11.48 -2.71
N ALA A 82 11.72 10.98 -3.01
CA ALA A 82 12.82 11.38 -2.91
C ALA A 82 13.46 11.69 -1.90
N SER A 83 13.50 11.53 -1.36
CA SER A 83 14.06 11.79 -0.42
C SER A 83 15.19 11.92 -0.40
N PRO A 84 15.65 12.41 -0.16
CA PRO A 84 16.52 13.15 -0.01
C PRO A 84 17.37 12.86 -0.15
#